data_3b735120817119d27c6ec8ab773fafd2
#
_entry.id   3b735120817119d27c6ec8ab773fafd2
#
_cell.length_a   1.000
_cell.length_b   1.000
_cell.length_c   1.000
_cell.angle_alpha   90.00
_cell.angle_beta   90.00
_cell.angle_gamma   90.00
#
_symmetry.space_group_name_H-M   'P 1'
#
loop_
_entity.id
_entity.type
_entity.pdbx_description
1 polymer ?
#
loop_
_entity_poly.entity_id
_entity_poly.type
_entity_poly.pdbx_seq_one_letter_code
_entity_poly.pdbx_strand_id
1 'polypeptide(L)'
;MPKFNIRPAKPEETGLVLEFIKKLAAYEKCSDEVVADEATLYQSLFVEKAAEVVFAEEDGVVIGFALFFHNFSTFVGRKGLYLEDLFIIPEKRGLGYGKAILKYLADIAIERNCGRMEWICLDWNAPSLAFYRSIGAIPLDEWTVQRMTEDVVKEFASLP
;
A
#
# COMPACT_ATOMS: atom_id res chain seq x y z
N MET A 1 7.62 25.46 -11.46
CA MET A 1 7.62 24.01 -11.13
C MET A 1 6.57 23.73 -10.05
N PRO A 2 5.71 22.73 -10.23
CA PRO A 2 4.79 22.31 -9.19
C PRO A 2 5.56 21.87 -7.94
N LYS A 3 5.02 22.20 -6.77
CA LYS A 3 5.62 21.81 -5.50
C LYS A 3 5.08 20.45 -5.09
N PHE A 4 5.93 19.43 -5.14
CA PHE A 4 5.60 18.07 -4.74
C PHE A 4 6.01 17.83 -3.28
N ASN A 5 5.16 17.15 -2.53
CA ASN A 5 5.41 16.80 -1.14
C ASN A 5 4.78 15.45 -0.79
N ILE A 6 5.41 14.73 0.13
CA ILE A 6 4.87 13.49 0.69
C ILE A 6 4.78 13.69 2.20
N ARG A 7 3.63 13.35 2.78
CA ARG A 7 3.40 13.50 4.22
C ARG A 7 2.49 12.39 4.76
N PRO A 8 2.57 12.10 6.07
CA PRO A 8 1.59 11.20 6.69
C PRO A 8 0.17 11.74 6.58
N ALA A 9 -0.80 10.83 6.45
CA ALA A 9 -2.21 11.19 6.54
C ALA A 9 -2.58 11.52 7.98
N LYS A 10 -3.55 12.41 8.15
CA LYS A 10 -4.07 12.80 9.45
C LYS A 10 -5.36 12.05 9.77
N PRO A 11 -5.71 11.85 11.07
CA PRO A 11 -6.94 11.16 11.44
C PRO A 11 -8.22 11.74 10.80
N GLU A 12 -8.31 13.07 10.70
CA GLU A 12 -9.44 13.75 10.07
C GLU A 12 -9.52 13.54 8.57
N GLU A 13 -8.50 12.95 7.96
CA GLU A 13 -8.46 12.65 6.52
C GLU A 13 -8.85 11.20 6.19
N THR A 14 -9.39 10.46 7.14
CA THR A 14 -9.79 9.05 6.92
C THR A 14 -10.75 8.89 5.74
N GLY A 15 -11.68 9.82 5.55
CA GLY A 15 -12.59 9.81 4.41
C GLY A 15 -11.86 9.92 3.07
N LEU A 16 -10.81 10.73 3.02
CA LEU A 16 -9.96 10.86 1.82
C LEU A 16 -9.16 9.57 1.57
N VAL A 17 -8.68 8.91 2.62
CA VAL A 17 -8.03 7.61 2.49
C VAL A 17 -8.99 6.61 1.84
N LEU A 18 -10.22 6.52 2.32
CA LEU A 18 -11.23 5.62 1.73
C LEU A 18 -11.50 5.94 0.26
N GLU A 19 -11.57 7.23 -0.06
CA GLU A 19 -11.76 7.67 -1.45
C GLU A 19 -10.64 7.16 -2.36
N PHE A 20 -9.39 7.24 -1.93
CA PHE A 20 -8.26 6.75 -2.71
C PHE A 20 -8.23 5.22 -2.79
N ILE A 21 -8.60 4.52 -1.73
CA ILE A 21 -8.75 3.06 -1.76
C ILE A 21 -9.75 2.65 -2.84
N LYS A 22 -10.89 3.33 -2.91
CA LYS A 22 -11.91 3.05 -3.94
C LYS A 22 -11.42 3.34 -5.35
N LYS A 23 -10.63 4.40 -5.52
CA LYS A 23 -10.01 4.71 -6.83
C LYS A 23 -9.03 3.62 -7.26
N LEU A 24 -8.19 3.14 -6.34
CA LEU A 24 -7.28 2.04 -6.62
C LEU A 24 -8.04 0.76 -6.97
N ALA A 25 -9.07 0.41 -6.20
CA ALA A 25 -9.89 -0.77 -6.46
C ALA A 25 -10.54 -0.71 -7.85
N ALA A 26 -11.02 0.45 -8.27
CA ALA A 26 -11.58 0.64 -9.60
C ALA A 26 -10.51 0.40 -10.68
N TYR A 27 -9.31 0.92 -10.48
CA TYR A 27 -8.18 0.68 -11.39
C TYR A 27 -7.83 -0.81 -11.50
N GLU A 28 -7.83 -1.52 -10.36
CA GLU A 28 -7.53 -2.95 -10.29
C GLU A 28 -8.72 -3.84 -10.66
N LYS A 29 -9.86 -3.24 -11.05
CA LYS A 29 -11.10 -3.96 -11.41
C LYS A 29 -11.67 -4.79 -10.25
N CYS A 30 -11.51 -4.29 -9.03
CA CYS A 30 -11.88 -4.95 -7.79
C CYS A 30 -12.83 -4.08 -6.93
N SER A 31 -13.60 -3.17 -7.54
CA SER A 31 -14.45 -2.23 -6.80
C SER A 31 -15.43 -2.93 -5.86
N ASP A 32 -15.95 -4.10 -6.24
CA ASP A 32 -16.91 -4.88 -5.45
C ASP A 32 -16.28 -5.49 -4.19
N GLU A 33 -14.97 -5.54 -4.10
CA GLU A 33 -14.27 -6.13 -2.96
C GLU A 33 -14.06 -5.14 -1.81
N VAL A 34 -14.30 -3.83 -2.03
CA VAL A 34 -14.13 -2.82 -1.00
C VAL A 34 -15.35 -2.81 -0.08
N VAL A 35 -15.20 -3.35 1.11
CA VAL A 35 -16.23 -3.36 2.16
C VAL A 35 -15.87 -2.45 3.33
N ALA A 36 -14.67 -1.87 3.33
CA ALA A 36 -14.22 -0.95 4.36
C ALA A 36 -15.09 0.30 4.38
N ASP A 37 -15.33 0.80 5.59
CA ASP A 37 -15.97 2.10 5.79
C ASP A 37 -15.03 3.03 6.56
N GLU A 38 -15.41 4.30 6.67
CA GLU A 38 -14.58 5.31 7.31
C GLU A 38 -14.33 5.00 8.79
N ALA A 39 -15.34 4.51 9.52
CA ALA A 39 -15.21 4.19 10.94
C ALA A 39 -14.23 3.04 11.17
N THR A 40 -14.31 1.98 10.37
CA THR A 40 -13.41 0.83 10.45
C THR A 40 -11.98 1.24 10.11
N LEU A 41 -11.80 2.06 9.06
CA LEU A 41 -10.48 2.58 8.68
C LEU A 41 -9.87 3.46 9.76
N TYR A 42 -10.66 4.36 10.35
CA TYR A 42 -10.19 5.20 11.44
C TYR A 42 -9.68 4.37 12.60
N GLN A 43 -10.46 3.38 13.03
CA GLN A 43 -10.08 2.48 14.11
C GLN A 43 -8.77 1.75 13.79
N SER A 44 -8.67 1.16 12.61
CA SER A 44 -7.49 0.38 12.21
C SER A 44 -6.23 1.22 12.04
N LEU A 45 -6.34 2.40 11.42
CA LEU A 45 -5.18 3.21 11.07
C LEU A 45 -4.71 4.11 12.21
N PHE A 46 -5.65 4.71 12.96
CA PHE A 46 -5.31 5.78 13.90
C PHE A 46 -5.48 5.39 15.36
N VAL A 47 -6.23 4.35 15.68
CA VAL A 47 -6.34 3.82 17.05
C VAL A 47 -5.46 2.60 17.23
N GLU A 48 -5.67 1.55 16.43
CA GLU A 48 -4.87 0.31 16.53
C GLU A 48 -3.50 0.43 15.88
N LYS A 49 -3.35 1.38 14.95
CA LYS A 49 -2.12 1.60 14.18
C LYS A 49 -1.63 0.34 13.48
N ALA A 50 -2.58 -0.40 12.89
CA ALA A 50 -2.30 -1.63 12.15
C ALA A 50 -1.57 -1.36 10.83
N ALA A 51 -1.75 -0.18 10.26
CA ALA A 51 -1.07 0.27 9.05
C ALA A 51 -0.89 1.79 9.07
N GLU A 52 -0.08 2.29 8.15
CA GLU A 52 0.21 3.72 8.02
C GLU A 52 -0.12 4.18 6.60
N VAL A 53 -0.55 5.42 6.46
CA VAL A 53 -0.87 6.03 5.18
C VAL A 53 -0.04 7.31 5.01
N VAL A 54 0.52 7.46 3.82
CA VAL A 54 1.13 8.72 3.38
C VAL A 54 0.38 9.23 2.15
N PHE A 55 0.24 10.55 2.06
CA PHE A 55 -0.31 11.21 0.88
C PHE A 55 0.79 11.89 0.08
N ALA A 56 0.63 11.86 -1.23
CA ALA A 56 1.43 12.66 -2.15
C ALA A 56 0.61 13.88 -2.57
N GLU A 57 1.21 15.05 -2.47
CA GLU A 57 0.57 16.33 -2.79
C GLU A 57 1.33 17.04 -3.89
N GLU A 58 0.59 17.69 -4.77
CA GLU A 58 1.13 18.66 -5.72
C GLU A 58 0.42 20.00 -5.48
N ASP A 59 1.18 21.02 -5.14
CA ASP A 59 0.67 22.36 -4.80
C ASP A 59 -0.44 22.34 -3.72
N GLY A 60 -0.28 21.45 -2.72
CA GLY A 60 -1.22 21.32 -1.62
C GLY A 60 -2.45 20.45 -1.90
N VAL A 61 -2.56 19.90 -3.11
CA VAL A 61 -3.66 19.02 -3.49
C VAL A 61 -3.18 17.57 -3.46
N VAL A 62 -3.90 16.71 -2.75
CA VAL A 62 -3.56 15.28 -2.68
C VAL A 62 -3.83 14.62 -4.04
N ILE A 63 -2.80 14.02 -4.62
CA ILE A 63 -2.84 13.38 -5.94
C ILE A 63 -2.55 11.88 -5.89
N GLY A 64 -2.22 11.35 -4.73
CA GLY A 64 -1.92 9.94 -4.59
C GLY A 64 -1.72 9.55 -3.13
N PHE A 65 -1.60 8.26 -2.89
CA PHE A 65 -1.39 7.74 -1.55
C PHE A 65 -0.59 6.43 -1.59
N ALA A 66 -0.04 6.07 -0.44
CA ALA A 66 0.46 4.74 -0.18
C ALA A 66 0.01 4.30 1.21
N LEU A 67 -0.32 3.02 1.33
CA LEU A 67 -0.65 2.38 2.61
C LEU A 67 0.31 1.23 2.82
N PHE A 68 0.94 1.17 3.98
CA PHE A 68 1.97 0.18 4.27
C PHE A 68 1.92 -0.25 5.74
N PHE A 69 2.54 -1.39 6.02
CA PHE A 69 2.68 -1.92 7.36
C PHE A 69 3.97 -2.73 7.46
N HIS A 70 4.27 -3.28 8.63
CA HIS A 70 5.44 -4.13 8.81
C HIS A 70 5.05 -5.60 8.81
N ASN A 71 5.65 -6.37 7.92
CA ASN A 71 5.66 -7.83 7.99
C ASN A 71 6.95 -8.28 8.68
N PHE A 72 7.22 -9.56 8.73
CA PHE A 72 8.42 -10.09 9.37
C PHE A 72 9.02 -11.22 8.54
N SER A 73 10.33 -11.23 8.42
CA SER A 73 11.07 -12.33 7.79
C SER A 73 11.88 -13.08 8.83
N THR A 74 11.58 -14.35 9.01
CA THR A 74 12.39 -15.22 9.89
C THR A 74 13.80 -15.46 9.31
N PHE A 75 13.92 -15.47 7.99
CA PHE A 75 15.22 -15.69 7.34
C PHE A 75 16.16 -14.48 7.53
N VAL A 76 15.62 -13.27 7.48
CA VAL A 76 16.40 -12.06 7.73
C VAL A 76 16.49 -11.74 9.23
N GLY A 77 15.52 -12.19 10.02
CA GLY A 77 15.45 -11.94 11.46
C GLY A 77 15.01 -10.53 11.82
N ARG A 78 14.42 -9.81 10.88
CA ARG A 78 13.98 -8.42 11.07
C ARG A 78 12.63 -8.19 10.40
N LYS A 79 11.91 -7.16 10.84
CA LYS A 79 10.71 -6.71 10.15
C LYS A 79 11.03 -6.22 8.75
N GLY A 80 10.05 -6.30 7.87
CA GLY A 80 10.07 -5.71 6.55
C GLY A 80 9.08 -4.57 6.46
N LEU A 81 9.20 -3.74 5.43
CA LEU A 81 8.15 -2.81 5.06
C LEU A 81 7.34 -3.46 3.94
N TYR A 82 6.05 -3.67 4.20
CA TYR A 82 5.14 -4.22 3.20
C TYR A 82 4.21 -3.13 2.69
N LEU A 83 4.29 -2.87 1.40
CA LEU A 83 3.45 -1.90 0.73
C LEU A 83 2.16 -2.58 0.26
N GLU A 84 1.03 -2.22 0.88
CA GLU A 84 -0.28 -2.75 0.51
C GLU A 84 -0.83 -2.05 -0.73
N ASP A 85 -0.83 -0.70 -0.70
CA ASP A 85 -1.41 0.11 -1.77
C ASP A 85 -0.48 1.25 -2.17
N LEU A 86 -0.40 1.49 -3.49
CA LEU A 86 0.24 2.66 -4.07
C LEU A 86 -0.58 3.12 -5.27
N PHE A 87 -1.05 4.36 -5.23
CA PHE A 87 -1.90 4.89 -6.29
C PHE A 87 -1.63 6.38 -6.54
N ILE A 88 -1.50 6.74 -7.79
CA ILE A 88 -1.43 8.13 -8.26
C ILE A 88 -2.60 8.32 -9.23
N ILE A 89 -3.32 9.43 -9.12
CA ILE A 89 -4.41 9.73 -10.05
C ILE A 89 -3.90 9.72 -11.50
N PRO A 90 -4.73 9.27 -12.46
CA PRO A 90 -4.28 9.08 -13.84
C PRO A 90 -3.61 10.31 -14.46
N GLU A 91 -4.14 11.51 -14.16
CA GLU A 91 -3.65 12.78 -14.73
C GLU A 91 -2.24 13.14 -14.27
N LYS A 92 -1.75 12.50 -13.21
CA LYS A 92 -0.43 12.78 -12.61
C LYS A 92 0.54 11.62 -12.75
N ARG A 93 0.21 10.63 -13.56
CA ARG A 93 1.11 9.50 -13.84
C ARG A 93 2.15 9.89 -14.88
N GLY A 94 3.27 9.16 -14.87
CA GLY A 94 4.37 9.40 -15.80
C GLY A 94 5.24 10.60 -15.45
N LEU A 95 5.06 11.19 -14.27
CA LEU A 95 5.83 12.35 -13.78
C LEU A 95 6.86 11.96 -12.70
N GLY A 96 7.01 10.68 -12.41
CA GLY A 96 7.96 10.21 -11.40
C GLY A 96 7.44 10.19 -9.97
N TYR A 97 6.18 10.49 -9.74
CA TYR A 97 5.61 10.58 -8.38
C TYR A 97 5.53 9.22 -7.68
N GLY A 98 5.18 8.16 -8.41
CA GLY A 98 5.19 6.80 -7.84
C GLY A 98 6.57 6.38 -7.39
N LYS A 99 7.59 6.68 -8.19
CA LYS A 99 8.98 6.43 -7.83
C LYS A 99 9.40 7.23 -6.59
N ALA A 100 8.96 8.48 -6.49
CA ALA A 100 9.24 9.33 -5.34
C ALA A 100 8.62 8.75 -4.06
N ILE A 101 7.38 8.23 -4.13
CA ILE A 101 6.74 7.58 -2.98
C ILE A 101 7.53 6.32 -2.58
N LEU A 102 7.91 5.47 -3.54
CA LEU A 102 8.69 4.26 -3.23
C LEU A 102 10.03 4.61 -2.59
N LYS A 103 10.68 5.66 -3.07
CA LYS A 103 11.93 6.13 -2.45
C LYS A 103 11.69 6.63 -1.02
N TYR A 104 10.62 7.36 -0.78
CA TYR A 104 10.24 7.81 0.55
C TYR A 104 10.03 6.63 1.50
N LEU A 105 9.34 5.58 1.04
CA LEU A 105 9.15 4.37 1.82
C LEU A 105 10.46 3.60 2.04
N ALA A 106 11.36 3.60 1.08
CA ALA A 106 12.68 3.00 1.23
C ALA A 106 13.49 3.73 2.31
N ASP A 107 13.41 5.05 2.37
CA ASP A 107 14.06 5.84 3.42
C ASP A 107 13.49 5.46 4.81
N ILE A 108 12.16 5.29 4.92
CA ILE A 108 11.53 4.81 6.15
C ILE A 108 12.02 3.40 6.51
N ALA A 109 12.11 2.51 5.53
CA ALA A 109 12.59 1.14 5.76
C ALA A 109 14.01 1.13 6.33
N ILE A 110 14.89 1.96 5.79
CA ILE A 110 16.27 2.10 6.29
C ILE A 110 16.26 2.65 7.71
N GLU A 111 15.53 3.74 7.94
CA GLU A 111 15.44 4.39 9.25
C GLU A 111 14.95 3.44 10.33
N ARG A 112 13.98 2.57 9.99
CA ARG A 112 13.38 1.60 10.93
C ARG A 112 14.11 0.26 10.97
N ASN A 113 15.26 0.14 10.31
CA ASN A 113 16.05 -1.08 10.25
C ASN A 113 15.26 -2.28 9.67
N CYS A 114 14.44 -2.04 8.67
CA CYS A 114 13.75 -3.10 7.95
C CYS A 114 14.73 -3.88 7.07
N GLY A 115 14.55 -5.20 7.01
CA GLY A 115 15.43 -6.08 6.24
C GLY A 115 15.11 -6.11 4.75
N ARG A 116 13.90 -5.73 4.37
CA ARG A 116 13.46 -5.70 2.96
C ARG A 116 12.16 -4.94 2.81
N MET A 117 11.80 -4.66 1.56
CA MET A 117 10.49 -4.15 1.17
C MET A 117 9.84 -5.15 0.22
N GLU A 118 8.54 -5.35 0.38
CA GLU A 118 7.78 -6.25 -0.48
C GLU A 118 6.41 -5.66 -0.81
N TRP A 119 5.88 -6.04 -1.95
CA TRP A 119 4.51 -5.74 -2.39
C TRP A 119 4.09 -6.76 -3.45
N ILE A 120 2.79 -6.81 -3.73
CA ILE A 120 2.27 -7.64 -4.81
C ILE A 120 1.77 -6.76 -5.95
N CYS A 121 1.70 -7.34 -7.13
CA CYS A 121 1.20 -6.65 -8.32
C CYS A 121 0.40 -7.65 -9.15
N LEU A 122 -0.73 -7.20 -9.70
CA LEU A 122 -1.53 -8.02 -10.61
C LEU A 122 -0.70 -8.40 -11.84
N ASP A 123 -0.75 -9.67 -12.21
CA ASP A 123 0.06 -10.20 -13.32
C ASP A 123 -0.22 -9.52 -14.66
N TRP A 124 -1.44 -9.00 -14.85
CA TRP A 124 -1.79 -8.29 -16.08
C TRP A 124 -1.24 -6.86 -16.15
N ASN A 125 -0.73 -6.31 -15.05
CA ASN A 125 -0.29 -4.92 -14.98
C ASN A 125 1.15 -4.77 -15.48
N ALA A 126 1.34 -4.96 -16.77
CA ALA A 126 2.66 -4.95 -17.40
C ALA A 126 3.46 -3.65 -17.20
N PRO A 127 2.86 -2.44 -17.28
CA PRO A 127 3.61 -1.20 -17.03
C PRO A 127 4.18 -1.13 -15.63
N SER A 128 3.42 -1.53 -14.61
CA SER A 128 3.88 -1.53 -13.23
C SER A 128 4.97 -2.57 -13.02
N LEU A 129 4.82 -3.77 -13.57
CA LEU A 129 5.83 -4.82 -13.47
C LEU A 129 7.16 -4.38 -14.10
N ALA A 130 7.12 -3.75 -15.28
CA ALA A 130 8.30 -3.21 -15.94
C ALA A 130 8.98 -2.13 -15.09
N PHE A 131 8.18 -1.25 -14.50
CA PHE A 131 8.71 -0.20 -13.60
C PHE A 131 9.39 -0.81 -12.37
N TYR A 132 8.79 -1.80 -11.72
CA TYR A 132 9.37 -2.43 -10.53
C TYR A 132 10.70 -3.11 -10.86
N ARG A 133 10.81 -3.79 -12.00
CA ARG A 133 12.07 -4.36 -12.45
C ARG A 133 13.13 -3.29 -12.68
N SER A 134 12.74 -2.14 -13.20
CA SER A 134 13.68 -1.03 -13.49
C SER A 134 14.30 -0.45 -12.22
N ILE A 135 13.64 -0.59 -11.07
CA ILE A 135 14.16 -0.10 -9.77
C ILE A 135 14.80 -1.21 -8.95
N GLY A 136 14.96 -2.41 -9.50
CA GLY A 136 15.68 -3.51 -8.86
C GLY A 136 14.82 -4.50 -8.08
N ALA A 137 13.49 -4.39 -8.12
CA ALA A 137 12.63 -5.39 -7.51
C ALA A 137 12.61 -6.66 -8.35
N ILE A 138 12.58 -7.81 -7.70
CA ILE A 138 12.53 -9.12 -8.35
C ILE A 138 11.19 -9.81 -8.03
N PRO A 139 10.53 -10.39 -9.03
CA PRO A 139 9.30 -11.13 -8.78
C PRO A 139 9.60 -12.48 -8.11
N LEU A 140 8.74 -12.88 -7.15
CA LEU A 140 8.82 -14.17 -6.48
C LEU A 140 7.80 -15.11 -7.09
N ASP A 141 8.01 -15.53 -8.33
CA ASP A 141 7.03 -16.26 -9.15
C ASP A 141 6.73 -17.67 -8.62
N GLU A 142 7.58 -18.23 -7.77
CA GLU A 142 7.40 -19.56 -7.19
C GLU A 142 6.46 -19.56 -5.97
N TRP A 143 6.07 -18.40 -5.47
CA TRP A 143 5.24 -18.24 -4.28
C TRP A 143 3.83 -17.82 -4.67
N THR A 144 2.83 -18.47 -4.10
CA THR A 144 1.43 -18.12 -4.32
C THR A 144 0.79 -17.77 -2.98
N VAL A 145 0.16 -16.58 -2.92
CA VAL A 145 -0.55 -16.13 -1.72
C VAL A 145 -1.70 -17.09 -1.42
N GLN A 146 -1.78 -17.57 -0.19
CA GLN A 146 -2.90 -18.36 0.31
C GLN A 146 -3.76 -17.46 1.19
N ARG A 147 -5.08 -17.49 0.97
CA ARG A 147 -6.02 -16.60 1.67
C ARG A 147 -7.19 -17.39 2.24
N MET A 148 -7.49 -17.13 3.49
CA MET A 148 -8.76 -17.48 4.11
C MET A 148 -9.52 -16.18 4.37
N THR A 149 -10.76 -16.09 3.92
CA THR A 149 -11.64 -14.97 4.27
C THR A 149 -12.06 -15.07 5.73
N GLU A 150 -12.61 -13.99 6.28
CA GLU A 150 -13.04 -13.97 7.68
C GLU A 150 -13.98 -15.13 8.02
N ASP A 151 -14.95 -15.40 7.16
CA ASP A 151 -15.91 -16.51 7.39
C ASP A 151 -15.20 -17.86 7.41
N VAL A 152 -14.24 -18.08 6.51
CA VAL A 152 -13.48 -19.32 6.46
C VAL A 152 -12.59 -19.47 7.70
N VAL A 153 -11.99 -18.37 8.16
CA VAL A 153 -11.18 -18.36 9.40
C VAL A 153 -12.04 -18.77 10.60
N LYS A 154 -13.24 -18.20 10.73
CA LYS A 154 -14.16 -18.52 11.82
C LYS A 154 -14.60 -19.99 11.78
N GLU A 155 -14.94 -20.48 10.60
CA GLU A 155 -15.34 -21.87 10.41
C GLU A 155 -14.18 -22.82 10.78
N PHE A 156 -12.99 -22.56 10.28
CA PHE A 156 -11.81 -23.37 10.55
C PHE A 156 -11.45 -23.36 12.05
N ALA A 157 -11.51 -22.20 12.68
CA ALA A 157 -11.20 -22.06 14.11
C ALA A 157 -12.20 -22.81 15.02
N SER A 158 -13.42 -23.09 14.53
CA SER A 158 -14.44 -23.82 15.29
C SER A 158 -14.27 -25.33 15.22
N LEU A 159 -13.38 -25.85 14.39
CA LEU A 159 -13.13 -27.29 14.30
C LEU A 159 -12.46 -27.81 15.58
N PRO A 160 -12.77 -29.05 16.02
CA PRO A 160 -12.17 -29.65 17.21
C PRO A 160 -10.65 -29.91 17.05
#